data_8447b0b5dc7e38437979e6cc70ec810e
#
_entry.id   8447b0b5dc7e38437979e6cc70ec810e
#
_cell.length_a   1.000
_cell.length_b   1.000
_cell.length_c   1.000
_cell.angle_alpha   90.00
_cell.angle_beta   90.00
_cell.angle_gamma   90.00
#
_symmetry.space_group_name_H-M   'P 1'
#
loop_
_entity.id
_entity.type
_entity.pdbx_description
1 polymer ?
#
loop_
_entity_poly.entity_id
_entity_poly.type
_entity_poly.pdbx_seq_one_letter_code
_entity_poly.pdbx_strand_id
1 'polypeptide(L)'
;MLYPQKINAKNMDLIIKISIIISVFLGIFLVFLNRMTTPNIHWAGLCNAGIIYIWVTVLYSINKNINIAGHVLIQTIAISLLTVYIDYKTGFKAWSVNLSIPIIIIIANITMLILTIISHKKYIKYAVYQLLIVIVSTIPIFLVYENLVQDKTLSIIATTISGVNLILSLSLSAKDIKEVLVRKFHI
;
A
#
# COMPACT_ATOMS: atom_id res chain seq x y z
N MET A 1 10.30 32.58 -15.22
CA MET A 1 9.81 31.31 -14.64
C MET A 1 8.54 31.60 -13.87
N LEU A 2 7.38 31.22 -14.40
CA LEU A 2 6.10 31.34 -13.71
C LEU A 2 6.04 30.23 -12.65
N TYR A 3 6.30 30.56 -11.40
CA TYR A 3 6.03 29.68 -10.28
C TYR A 3 4.54 29.38 -10.26
N PRO A 4 4.11 28.12 -10.14
CA PRO A 4 2.70 27.82 -9.97
C PRO A 4 2.21 28.56 -8.72
N GLN A 5 1.17 29.37 -8.89
CA GLN A 5 0.54 30.11 -7.78
C GLN A 5 0.21 29.09 -6.68
N LYS A 6 0.58 29.37 -5.43
CA LYS A 6 0.21 28.56 -4.28
C LYS A 6 -1.31 28.41 -4.30
N ILE A 7 -1.80 27.22 -4.62
CA ILE A 7 -3.23 26.91 -4.50
C ILE A 7 -3.61 27.19 -3.05
N ASN A 8 -4.57 28.08 -2.84
CA ASN A 8 -4.99 28.48 -1.51
C ASN A 8 -5.52 27.21 -0.80
N ALA A 9 -4.99 26.88 0.38
CA ALA A 9 -5.33 25.66 1.10
C ALA A 9 -6.87 25.49 1.28
N LYS A 10 -7.58 26.62 1.46
CA LYS A 10 -9.05 26.66 1.56
C LYS A 10 -9.74 26.21 0.26
N ASN A 11 -9.19 26.55 -0.89
CA ASN A 11 -9.73 26.12 -2.19
C ASN A 11 -9.45 24.63 -2.43
N MET A 12 -8.31 24.12 -1.96
CA MET A 12 -7.97 22.71 -2.07
C MET A 12 -8.94 21.84 -1.26
N ASP A 13 -9.24 22.23 -0.01
CA ASP A 13 -10.21 21.51 0.84
C ASP A 13 -11.62 21.50 0.23
N LEU A 14 -12.03 22.61 -0.39
CA LEU A 14 -13.31 22.69 -1.08
C LEU A 14 -13.36 21.73 -2.28
N ILE A 15 -12.33 21.73 -3.13
CA ILE A 15 -12.23 20.85 -4.30
C ILE A 15 -12.30 19.38 -3.86
N ILE A 16 -11.57 18.99 -2.81
CA ILE A 16 -11.59 17.63 -2.30
C ILE A 16 -13.00 17.23 -1.84
N LYS A 17 -13.67 18.08 -1.05
CA LYS A 17 -15.04 17.83 -0.58
C LYS A 17 -16.03 17.66 -1.73
N ILE A 18 -15.98 18.54 -2.71
CA ILE A 18 -16.85 18.46 -3.91
C ILE A 18 -16.57 17.16 -4.67
N SER A 19 -15.29 16.82 -4.89
CA SER A 19 -14.91 15.61 -5.61
C SER A 19 -15.34 14.33 -4.87
N ILE A 20 -15.29 14.30 -3.53
CA ILE A 20 -15.82 13.18 -2.73
C ILE A 20 -17.32 13.05 -2.95
N ILE A 21 -18.08 14.15 -2.86
CA ILE A 21 -19.53 14.14 -3.06
C ILE A 21 -19.87 13.60 -4.46
N ILE A 22 -19.20 14.11 -5.50
CA ILE A 22 -19.40 13.65 -6.89
C ILE A 22 -19.09 12.15 -7.00
N SER A 23 -18.01 11.67 -6.36
CA SER A 23 -17.64 10.25 -6.41
C SER A 23 -18.67 9.36 -5.71
N VAL A 24 -19.27 9.81 -4.60
CA VAL A 24 -20.34 9.09 -3.92
C VAL A 24 -21.59 9.00 -4.82
N PHE A 25 -21.99 10.12 -5.44
CA PHE A 25 -23.11 10.10 -6.40
C PHE A 25 -22.83 9.18 -7.59
N LEU A 26 -21.61 9.23 -8.14
CA LEU A 26 -21.18 8.33 -9.21
C LEU A 26 -21.27 6.88 -8.78
N GLY A 27 -20.81 6.55 -7.59
CA GLY A 27 -20.87 5.19 -7.04
C GLY A 27 -22.30 4.67 -6.90
N ILE A 28 -23.23 5.49 -6.38
CA ILE A 28 -24.64 5.15 -6.27
C ILE A 28 -25.26 4.96 -7.67
N PHE A 29 -24.94 5.88 -8.61
CA PHE A 29 -25.40 5.80 -9.98
C PHE A 29 -24.94 4.52 -10.69
N LEU A 30 -23.69 4.11 -10.50
CA LEU A 30 -23.17 2.86 -11.06
C LEU A 30 -23.92 1.63 -10.51
N VAL A 31 -24.25 1.62 -9.22
CA VAL A 31 -25.04 0.52 -8.62
C VAL A 31 -26.46 0.49 -9.22
N PHE A 32 -27.08 1.65 -9.40
CA PHE A 32 -28.40 1.75 -10.04
C PHE A 32 -28.35 1.24 -11.48
N LEU A 33 -27.38 1.70 -12.28
CA LEU A 33 -27.17 1.22 -13.65
C LEU A 33 -26.96 -0.30 -13.70
N ASN A 34 -26.13 -0.83 -12.81
CA ASN A 34 -25.87 -2.27 -12.79
C ASN A 34 -27.12 -3.09 -12.52
N ARG A 35 -27.99 -2.62 -11.61
CA ARG A 35 -29.27 -3.29 -11.34
C ARG A 35 -30.22 -3.24 -12.54
N MET A 36 -30.22 -2.15 -13.30
CA MET A 36 -31.10 -1.98 -14.46
C MET A 36 -30.63 -2.74 -15.69
N THR A 37 -29.31 -2.84 -15.90
CA THR A 37 -28.75 -3.41 -17.14
C THR A 37 -28.37 -4.87 -17.01
N THR A 38 -27.65 -5.22 -15.93
CA THR A 38 -27.04 -6.55 -15.73
C THR A 38 -27.11 -6.97 -14.27
N PRO A 39 -28.29 -7.28 -13.71
CA PRO A 39 -28.45 -7.58 -12.28
C PRO A 39 -27.66 -8.80 -11.80
N ASN A 40 -27.34 -9.73 -12.70
CA ASN A 40 -26.60 -10.95 -12.41
C ASN A 40 -25.07 -10.77 -12.34
N ILE A 41 -24.55 -9.62 -12.82
CA ILE A 41 -23.12 -9.33 -12.83
C ILE A 41 -22.84 -8.13 -11.94
N HIS A 42 -22.06 -8.31 -10.89
CA HIS A 42 -21.80 -7.26 -9.89
C HIS A 42 -20.61 -6.34 -10.26
N TRP A 43 -20.57 -5.83 -11.52
CA TRP A 43 -19.46 -4.98 -11.99
C TRP A 43 -19.41 -3.61 -11.28
N ALA A 44 -20.55 -3.05 -10.85
CA ALA A 44 -20.56 -1.78 -10.12
C ALA A 44 -19.78 -1.87 -8.79
N GLY A 45 -19.77 -3.04 -8.15
CA GLY A 45 -18.96 -3.27 -6.97
C GLY A 45 -17.46 -3.14 -7.24
N LEU A 46 -17.01 -3.65 -8.40
CA LEU A 46 -15.60 -3.52 -8.82
C LEU A 46 -15.21 -2.07 -9.09
N CYS A 47 -16.09 -1.32 -9.79
CA CYS A 47 -15.88 0.11 -10.04
C CYS A 47 -15.82 0.92 -8.73
N ASN A 48 -16.74 0.64 -7.79
CA ASN A 48 -16.75 1.30 -6.49
C ASN A 48 -15.51 0.99 -5.64
N ALA A 49 -15.01 -0.24 -5.69
CA ALA A 49 -13.75 -0.60 -5.03
C ALA A 49 -12.58 0.20 -5.62
N GLY A 50 -12.55 0.39 -6.96
CA GLY A 50 -11.56 1.26 -7.62
C GLY A 50 -11.67 2.71 -7.17
N ILE A 51 -12.88 3.26 -7.05
CA ILE A 51 -13.12 4.63 -6.54
C ILE A 51 -12.58 4.76 -5.11
N ILE A 52 -12.88 3.79 -4.23
CA ILE A 52 -12.37 3.78 -2.84
C ILE A 52 -10.85 3.75 -2.82
N TYR A 53 -10.23 2.90 -3.64
CA TYR A 53 -8.78 2.82 -3.75
C TYR A 53 -8.15 4.15 -4.18
N ILE A 54 -8.73 4.82 -5.18
CA ILE A 54 -8.27 6.15 -5.61
C ILE A 54 -8.36 7.15 -4.47
N TRP A 55 -9.45 7.16 -3.71
CA TRP A 55 -9.62 8.07 -2.57
C TRP A 55 -8.64 7.78 -1.43
N VAL A 56 -8.40 6.51 -1.10
CA VAL A 56 -7.37 6.14 -0.12
C VAL A 56 -6.01 6.70 -0.55
N THR A 57 -5.65 6.54 -1.83
CA THR A 57 -4.38 7.05 -2.38
C THR A 57 -4.31 8.58 -2.33
N VAL A 58 -5.35 9.27 -2.79
CA VAL A 58 -5.39 10.74 -2.87
C VAL A 58 -5.37 11.37 -1.49
N LEU A 59 -6.24 10.93 -0.57
CA LEU A 59 -6.31 11.48 0.79
C LEU A 59 -5.01 11.25 1.55
N TYR A 60 -4.38 10.10 1.35
CA TYR A 60 -3.10 9.82 1.95
C TYR A 60 -2.00 10.71 1.37
N SER A 61 -2.00 10.97 0.05
CA SER A 61 -1.02 11.82 -0.64
C SER A 61 -1.09 13.29 -0.23
N ILE A 62 -2.29 13.79 0.10
CA ILE A 62 -2.51 15.19 0.49
C ILE A 62 -2.00 15.48 1.90
N ASN A 63 -1.90 14.46 2.74
CA ASN A 63 -1.41 14.63 4.10
C ASN A 63 0.10 14.94 4.10
N LYS A 64 0.46 16.23 4.27
CA LYS A 64 1.82 16.76 4.16
C LYS A 64 2.87 16.14 5.09
N ASN A 65 2.44 15.42 6.13
CA ASN A 65 3.34 14.82 7.11
C ASN A 65 3.73 13.38 6.76
N ILE A 66 3.26 12.85 5.64
CA ILE A 66 3.47 11.45 5.30
C ILE A 66 4.79 11.28 4.54
N ASN A 67 5.52 10.31 5.01
CA ASN A 67 6.77 9.84 4.47
C ASN A 67 6.53 8.93 3.25
N ILE A 68 7.42 8.95 2.27
CA ILE A 68 7.38 8.07 1.09
C ILE A 68 7.26 6.58 1.51
N ALA A 69 7.97 6.18 2.57
CA ALA A 69 7.88 4.82 3.11
C ALA A 69 6.47 4.47 3.63
N GLY A 70 5.80 5.43 4.29
CA GLY A 70 4.40 5.28 4.67
C GLY A 70 3.48 5.14 3.47
N HIS A 71 3.77 5.86 2.38
CA HIS A 71 3.05 5.71 1.11
C HIS A 71 3.17 4.30 0.55
N VAL A 72 4.39 3.75 0.50
CA VAL A 72 4.65 2.39 0.04
C VAL A 72 3.84 1.38 0.87
N LEU A 73 3.86 1.50 2.20
CA LEU A 73 3.11 0.62 3.09
C LEU A 73 1.60 0.66 2.81
N ILE A 74 1.00 1.86 2.78
CA ILE A 74 -0.44 2.00 2.53
C ILE A 74 -0.83 1.49 1.15
N GLN A 75 -0.02 1.78 0.12
CA GLN A 75 -0.27 1.26 -1.23
C GLN A 75 -0.20 -0.27 -1.26
N THR A 76 0.79 -0.85 -0.59
CA THR A 76 0.91 -2.32 -0.48
C THR A 76 -0.37 -2.94 0.10
N ILE A 77 -0.88 -2.39 1.20
CA ILE A 77 -2.10 -2.88 1.84
C ILE A 77 -3.32 -2.63 0.94
N ALA A 78 -3.49 -1.41 0.44
CA ALA A 78 -4.66 -1.02 -0.34
C ALA A 78 -4.78 -1.81 -1.66
N ILE A 79 -3.68 -2.00 -2.39
CA ILE A 79 -3.66 -2.79 -3.63
C ILE A 79 -3.89 -4.27 -3.33
N SER A 80 -3.31 -4.81 -2.26
CA SER A 80 -3.54 -6.21 -1.85
C SER A 80 -5.00 -6.46 -1.52
N LEU A 81 -5.66 -5.58 -0.78
CA LEU A 81 -7.08 -5.69 -0.47
C LEU A 81 -7.95 -5.56 -1.73
N LEU A 82 -7.60 -4.63 -2.63
CA LEU A 82 -8.31 -4.46 -3.89
C LEU A 82 -8.23 -5.71 -4.77
N THR A 83 -7.04 -6.30 -4.91
CA THR A 83 -6.87 -7.52 -5.73
C THR A 83 -7.60 -8.72 -5.15
N VAL A 84 -7.61 -8.89 -3.82
CA VAL A 84 -8.40 -9.94 -3.15
C VAL A 84 -9.90 -9.72 -3.38
N TYR A 85 -10.37 -8.48 -3.27
CA TYR A 85 -11.78 -8.17 -3.53
C TYR A 85 -12.18 -8.47 -4.98
N ILE A 86 -11.33 -8.11 -5.95
CA ILE A 86 -11.56 -8.41 -7.37
C ILE A 86 -11.63 -9.92 -7.59
N ASP A 87 -10.66 -10.67 -7.06
CA ASP A 87 -10.60 -12.13 -7.18
C ASP A 87 -11.86 -12.79 -6.59
N TYR A 88 -12.28 -12.34 -5.39
CA TYR A 88 -13.51 -12.80 -4.75
C TYR A 88 -14.75 -12.54 -5.62
N LYS A 89 -14.88 -11.35 -6.21
CA LYS A 89 -16.03 -10.98 -7.06
C LYS A 89 -16.03 -11.65 -8.42
N THR A 90 -14.87 -12.09 -8.91
CA THR A 90 -14.73 -12.79 -10.20
C THR A 90 -14.79 -14.32 -10.09
N GLY A 91 -15.18 -14.84 -8.92
CA GLY A 91 -15.40 -16.28 -8.70
C GLY A 91 -14.24 -17.00 -8.01
N PHE A 92 -13.40 -16.27 -7.31
CA PHE A 92 -12.27 -16.72 -6.48
C PHE A 92 -11.41 -17.81 -7.14
N LYS A 93 -10.55 -17.39 -8.05
CA LYS A 93 -9.57 -18.26 -8.70
C LYS A 93 -8.23 -18.32 -7.95
N ALA A 94 -8.16 -17.69 -6.78
CA ALA A 94 -6.97 -17.57 -5.93
C ALA A 94 -5.74 -16.91 -6.60
N TRP A 95 -5.92 -16.19 -7.74
CA TRP A 95 -4.82 -15.49 -8.40
C TRP A 95 -4.30 -14.31 -7.56
N SER A 96 -5.16 -13.70 -6.75
CA SER A 96 -4.76 -12.63 -5.83
C SER A 96 -3.74 -13.12 -4.81
N VAL A 97 -3.97 -14.28 -4.22
CA VAL A 97 -3.10 -14.88 -3.18
C VAL A 97 -1.87 -15.57 -3.77
N ASN A 98 -2.02 -16.24 -4.94
CA ASN A 98 -0.93 -16.97 -5.57
C ASN A 98 0.08 -16.04 -6.25
N LEU A 99 -0.39 -14.94 -6.85
CA LEU A 99 0.42 -14.09 -7.73
C LEU A 99 0.49 -12.64 -7.25
N SER A 100 -0.67 -11.95 -7.09
CA SER A 100 -0.69 -10.51 -6.86
C SER A 100 -0.06 -10.10 -5.53
N ILE A 101 -0.48 -10.70 -4.41
CA ILE A 101 0.03 -10.34 -3.09
C ILE A 101 1.54 -10.55 -2.99
N PRO A 102 2.11 -11.71 -3.36
CA PRO A 102 3.56 -11.89 -3.35
C PRO A 102 4.31 -10.86 -4.21
N ILE A 103 3.83 -10.58 -5.42
CA ILE A 103 4.47 -9.58 -6.31
C ILE A 103 4.42 -8.17 -5.70
N ILE A 104 3.27 -7.75 -5.16
CA ILE A 104 3.12 -6.43 -4.51
C ILE A 104 4.11 -6.30 -3.35
N ILE A 105 4.27 -7.35 -2.54
CA ILE A 105 5.21 -7.40 -1.42
C ILE A 105 6.66 -7.32 -1.91
N ILE A 106 7.02 -8.02 -2.98
CA ILE A 106 8.36 -7.95 -3.58
C ILE A 106 8.66 -6.51 -4.02
N ILE A 107 7.74 -5.88 -4.75
CA ILE A 107 7.88 -4.50 -5.23
C ILE A 107 8.03 -3.53 -4.04
N ALA A 108 7.21 -3.69 -2.99
CA ALA A 108 7.29 -2.88 -1.79
C ALA A 108 8.66 -3.00 -1.11
N ASN A 109 9.17 -4.23 -0.97
CA ASN A 109 10.49 -4.47 -0.38
C ASN A 109 11.63 -3.89 -1.21
N ILE A 110 11.60 -4.02 -2.54
CA ILE A 110 12.59 -3.41 -3.43
C ILE A 110 12.55 -1.88 -3.30
N THR A 111 11.35 -1.29 -3.28
CA THR A 111 11.18 0.16 -3.11
C THR A 111 11.73 0.63 -1.77
N MET A 112 11.48 -0.10 -0.68
CA MET A 112 12.02 0.22 0.63
C MET A 112 13.55 0.09 0.69
N LEU A 113 14.13 -0.91 0.03
CA LEU A 113 15.57 -1.05 -0.08
C LEU A 113 16.21 0.17 -0.77
N ILE A 114 15.63 0.58 -1.91
CA ILE A 114 16.08 1.77 -2.65
C ILE A 114 15.99 3.02 -1.77
N LEU A 115 14.88 3.20 -1.04
CA LEU A 115 14.72 4.33 -0.11
C LEU A 115 15.75 4.31 1.02
N THR A 116 16.09 3.15 1.55
CA THR A 116 17.11 2.99 2.58
C THR A 116 18.48 3.40 2.07
N ILE A 117 18.84 2.99 0.85
CA ILE A 117 20.13 3.33 0.23
C ILE A 117 20.23 4.84 -0.05
N ILE A 118 19.17 5.44 -0.64
CA ILE A 118 19.17 6.86 -1.02
C ILE A 118 19.09 7.79 0.19
N SER A 119 18.32 7.42 1.20
CA SER A 119 17.97 8.27 2.35
C SER A 119 18.67 7.87 3.65
N HIS A 120 19.90 7.44 3.57
CA HIS A 120 20.67 6.93 4.71
C HIS A 120 20.59 7.79 5.98
N LYS A 121 20.69 9.13 5.86
CA LYS A 121 20.56 10.06 7.00
C LYS A 121 19.17 10.19 7.63
N LYS A 122 18.12 9.70 6.96
CA LYS A 122 16.71 9.77 7.43
C LYS A 122 16.15 8.39 7.80
N TYR A 123 17.01 7.38 7.85
CA TYR A 123 16.65 5.97 7.99
C TYR A 123 15.72 5.68 9.19
N ILE A 124 15.93 6.33 10.32
CA ILE A 124 15.11 6.10 11.53
C ILE A 124 13.62 6.34 11.28
N LYS A 125 13.30 7.33 10.43
CA LYS A 125 11.91 7.58 10.03
C LYS A 125 11.33 6.47 9.15
N TYR A 126 12.19 5.74 8.43
CA TYR A 126 11.80 4.66 7.53
C TYR A 126 11.79 3.30 8.22
N ALA A 127 12.59 3.11 9.26
CA ALA A 127 12.75 1.85 9.96
C ALA A 127 11.42 1.26 10.49
N VAL A 128 10.54 2.11 11.04
CA VAL A 128 9.22 1.68 11.51
C VAL A 128 8.37 1.15 10.35
N TYR A 129 8.35 1.84 9.22
CA TYR A 129 7.61 1.39 8.04
C TYR A 129 8.21 0.13 7.43
N GLN A 130 9.54 0.00 7.49
CA GLN A 130 10.24 -1.23 7.09
C GLN A 130 9.79 -2.42 7.92
N LEU A 131 9.75 -2.29 9.24
CA LEU A 131 9.25 -3.33 10.14
C LEU A 131 7.80 -3.70 9.84
N LEU A 132 6.94 -2.71 9.59
CA LEU A 132 5.55 -2.96 9.22
C LEU A 132 5.42 -3.72 7.88
N ILE A 133 6.24 -3.38 6.88
CA ILE A 133 6.25 -4.13 5.61
C ILE A 133 6.72 -5.58 5.82
N VAL A 134 7.71 -5.81 6.69
CA VAL A 134 8.14 -7.18 7.03
C VAL A 134 7.00 -7.96 7.69
N ILE A 135 6.25 -7.34 8.61
CA ILE A 135 5.07 -7.97 9.22
C ILE A 135 4.02 -8.30 8.15
N VAL A 136 3.72 -7.36 7.25
CA VAL A 136 2.80 -7.62 6.12
C VAL A 136 3.32 -8.74 5.21
N SER A 137 4.63 -8.86 5.05
CA SER A 137 5.27 -9.92 4.25
C SER A 137 5.17 -11.32 4.86
N THR A 138 4.76 -11.45 6.12
CA THR A 138 4.47 -12.77 6.71
C THR A 138 3.09 -13.31 6.30
N ILE A 139 2.18 -12.46 5.82
CA ILE A 139 0.83 -12.86 5.41
C ILE A 139 0.84 -13.96 4.34
N PRO A 140 1.62 -13.90 3.25
CA PRO A 140 1.68 -14.98 2.26
C PRO A 140 2.09 -16.33 2.83
N ILE A 141 3.02 -16.37 3.78
CA ILE A 141 3.40 -17.63 4.44
C ILE A 141 2.22 -18.20 5.26
N PHE A 142 1.51 -17.35 5.98
CA PHE A 142 0.33 -17.76 6.72
C PHE A 142 -0.74 -18.36 5.77
N LEU A 143 -0.96 -17.71 4.61
CA LEU A 143 -1.89 -18.21 3.59
C LEU A 143 -1.44 -19.56 2.97
N VAL A 144 -0.11 -19.77 2.85
CA VAL A 144 0.45 -21.06 2.45
C VAL A 144 0.19 -22.12 3.50
N TYR A 145 0.33 -21.80 4.78
CA TYR A 145 0.07 -22.72 5.90
C TYR A 145 -1.40 -23.17 5.94
N GLU A 146 -2.33 -22.26 5.69
CA GLU A 146 -3.77 -22.51 5.60
C GLU A 146 -4.18 -23.25 4.29
N ASN A 147 -3.23 -23.63 3.44
CA ASN A 147 -3.48 -24.27 2.13
C ASN A 147 -4.37 -23.45 1.16
N LEU A 148 -4.42 -22.14 1.34
CA LEU A 148 -5.14 -21.23 0.44
C LEU A 148 -4.34 -20.88 -0.83
N VAL A 149 -3.04 -21.19 -0.83
CA VAL A 149 -2.10 -20.91 -1.91
C VAL A 149 -1.72 -22.24 -2.59
N GLN A 150 -1.94 -22.33 -3.88
CA GLN A 150 -1.60 -23.52 -4.67
C GLN A 150 -0.11 -23.55 -5.04
N ASP A 151 0.44 -22.41 -5.47
CA ASP A 151 1.87 -22.27 -5.80
C ASP A 151 2.59 -21.50 -4.69
N LYS A 152 3.38 -22.24 -3.89
CA LYS A 152 4.10 -21.72 -2.73
C LYS A 152 5.34 -20.90 -3.09
N THR A 153 5.82 -21.02 -4.33
CA THR A 153 7.14 -20.51 -4.77
C THR A 153 7.24 -18.99 -4.60
N LEU A 154 6.27 -18.22 -5.13
CA LEU A 154 6.28 -16.76 -5.04
C LEU A 154 6.13 -16.25 -3.61
N SER A 155 5.32 -16.91 -2.79
CA SER A 155 5.13 -16.55 -1.39
C SER A 155 6.42 -16.73 -0.57
N ILE A 156 7.16 -17.81 -0.81
CA ILE A 156 8.46 -18.07 -0.18
C ILE A 156 9.47 -17.02 -0.64
N ILE A 157 9.55 -16.73 -1.94
CA ILE A 157 10.45 -15.71 -2.50
C ILE A 157 10.16 -14.34 -1.87
N ALA A 158 8.89 -13.92 -1.82
CA ALA A 158 8.49 -12.63 -1.26
C ALA A 158 8.93 -12.48 0.21
N THR A 159 8.74 -13.51 1.01
CA THR A 159 9.11 -13.49 2.42
C THR A 159 10.61 -13.54 2.62
N THR A 160 11.32 -14.33 1.82
CA THR A 160 12.79 -14.40 1.86
C THR A 160 13.42 -13.04 1.51
N ILE A 161 12.94 -12.39 0.43
CA ILE A 161 13.38 -11.03 0.06
C ILE A 161 13.10 -10.03 1.19
N SER A 162 11.96 -10.13 1.86
CA SER A 162 11.63 -9.27 2.98
C SER A 162 12.59 -9.45 4.16
N GLY A 163 12.91 -10.68 4.51
CA GLY A 163 13.89 -10.99 5.56
C GLY A 163 15.29 -10.47 5.24
N VAL A 164 15.77 -10.71 4.02
CA VAL A 164 17.06 -10.20 3.53
C VAL A 164 17.08 -8.67 3.55
N ASN A 165 16.02 -8.03 3.09
CA ASN A 165 15.90 -6.57 3.11
C ASN A 165 15.95 -5.99 4.53
N LEU A 166 15.30 -6.64 5.50
CA LEU A 166 15.39 -6.25 6.91
C LEU A 166 16.83 -6.30 7.42
N ILE A 167 17.52 -7.42 7.18
CA ILE A 167 18.92 -7.60 7.63
C ILE A 167 19.83 -6.56 7.00
N LEU A 168 19.71 -6.32 5.69
CA LEU A 168 20.47 -5.30 4.98
C LEU A 168 20.19 -3.90 5.53
N SER A 169 18.93 -3.57 5.76
CA SER A 169 18.52 -2.28 6.30
C SER A 169 19.08 -2.05 7.71
N LEU A 170 19.04 -3.06 8.57
CA LEU A 170 19.60 -2.98 9.92
C LEU A 170 21.14 -2.86 9.90
N SER A 171 21.82 -3.59 9.02
CA SER A 171 23.27 -3.55 8.91
C SER A 171 23.78 -2.20 8.40
N LEU A 172 23.12 -1.61 7.40
CA LEU A 172 23.45 -0.30 6.86
C LEU A 172 23.23 0.83 7.87
N SER A 173 22.31 0.65 8.80
CA SER A 173 21.87 1.70 9.73
C SER A 173 22.36 1.48 11.16
N ALA A 174 23.11 0.43 11.42
CA ALA A 174 23.57 0.07 12.76
C ALA A 174 24.34 1.23 13.45
N LYS A 175 25.14 1.99 12.72
CA LYS A 175 25.85 3.16 13.25
C LYS A 175 24.91 4.30 13.64
N ASP A 176 23.95 4.62 12.76
CA ASP A 176 23.00 5.71 12.99
C ASP A 176 22.01 5.39 14.12
N ILE A 177 21.60 4.12 14.24
CA ILE A 177 20.75 3.64 15.33
C ILE A 177 21.52 3.75 16.66
N LYS A 178 22.79 3.37 16.69
CA LYS A 178 23.62 3.50 17.88
C LYS A 178 23.76 4.95 18.34
N GLU A 179 24.04 5.88 17.41
CA GLU A 179 24.16 7.31 17.74
C GLU A 179 22.84 7.88 18.31
N VAL A 180 21.69 7.47 17.77
CA VAL A 180 20.40 7.94 18.26
C VAL A 180 20.04 7.35 19.61
N LEU A 181 20.35 6.07 19.85
CA LEU A 181 20.17 5.43 21.15
C LEU A 181 21.05 6.11 22.21
N VAL A 182 22.32 6.35 21.89
CA VAL A 182 23.26 7.08 22.78
C VAL A 182 22.74 8.47 23.11
N ARG A 183 22.24 9.25 22.11
CA ARG A 183 21.67 10.58 22.34
C ARG A 183 20.38 10.56 23.15
N LYS A 184 19.51 9.56 22.97
CA LYS A 184 18.19 9.52 23.59
C LYS A 184 18.23 8.95 25.01
N PHE A 185 19.15 8.07 25.29
CA PHE A 185 19.27 7.40 26.60
C PHE A 185 20.49 7.84 27.42
N HIS A 186 21.31 8.77 26.90
CA HIS A 186 22.51 9.29 27.56
C HIS A 186 23.48 8.18 28.07
N ILE A 187 23.60 7.09 27.27
CA ILE A 187 24.50 5.97 27.55
C ILE A 187 25.78 6.12 26.73
#